data_6dad4d3289ce575010b2569e2ae4cbf9
#
_entry.id   6dad4d3289ce575010b2569e2ae4cbf9
#
_cell.length_a   1.000
_cell.length_b   1.000
_cell.length_c   1.000
_cell.angle_alpha   90.00
_cell.angle_beta   90.00
_cell.angle_gamma   90.00
#
_symmetry.space_group_name_H-M   'P 1'
#
loop_
_entity.id
_entity.type
_entity.pdbx_description
1 polymer ?
#
loop_
_entity_poly.entity_id
_entity_poly.type
_entity_poly.pdbx_seq_one_letter_code
_entity_poly.pdbx_strand_id
1 'polypeptide(L)'
;MPKRSDLKSILIIGAGPIVIGQACEFDYSGAQACKALREEGYRVILVNSNPATIMTDPETADAIYIEPIEWRTVEQIIAIERPQALLPTMGGQTALNCALDLAREGVLERYGVEMIGASREAIDMAEDREQFRDAMIEIGLDVPSAAIAHSMEEALQKQVSIGFPTIIRPSFTMGGSGGGIAYNREEFEDIVSRGLELSPTTEVLLEESVLGWKEFEMEVVRDSVDNCIIVCAIENLDPMGCLLYTSPSPRDHSRYLVCRLLLEKGGGGGGGGGGGGGGGGGGGG
;
A
#
# COMPACT_ATOMS: atom_id res chain seq x y z
N MET A 1 9.98 -17.65 13.89
CA MET A 1 8.61 -17.80 14.43
C MET A 1 8.11 -19.16 14.09
N PRO A 2 7.59 -19.94 15.02
CA PRO A 2 7.09 -21.27 14.73
C PRO A 2 5.79 -21.20 13.91
N LYS A 3 5.58 -22.21 13.05
CA LYS A 3 4.33 -22.38 12.31
C LYS A 3 3.12 -22.40 13.25
N ARG A 4 2.02 -21.73 12.88
CA ARG A 4 0.72 -21.81 13.55
C ARG A 4 0.07 -23.17 13.28
N SER A 5 0.09 -24.04 14.27
CA SER A 5 -0.47 -25.42 14.14
C SER A 5 -1.99 -25.46 14.27
N ASP A 6 -2.60 -24.39 14.75
CA ASP A 6 -4.04 -24.22 14.91
C ASP A 6 -4.74 -23.85 13.58
N LEU A 7 -4.01 -23.31 12.61
CA LEU A 7 -4.51 -22.98 11.29
C LEU A 7 -4.23 -24.11 10.28
N LYS A 8 -5.20 -24.38 9.41
CA LYS A 8 -5.11 -25.38 8.33
C LYS A 8 -5.36 -24.78 6.95
N SER A 9 -6.18 -23.73 6.88
CA SER A 9 -6.57 -23.11 5.61
C SER A 9 -6.58 -21.58 5.74
N ILE A 10 -6.08 -20.91 4.71
CA ILE A 10 -5.90 -19.47 4.65
C ILE A 10 -6.48 -18.97 3.33
N LEU A 11 -7.31 -17.93 3.40
CA LEU A 11 -7.79 -17.18 2.25
C LEU A 11 -6.90 -15.97 2.01
N ILE A 12 -6.41 -15.81 0.78
CA ILE A 12 -5.66 -14.66 0.32
C ILE A 12 -6.55 -13.85 -0.63
N ILE A 13 -6.60 -12.55 -0.42
CA ILE A 13 -7.25 -11.62 -1.35
C ILE A 13 -6.17 -10.98 -2.22
N GLY A 14 -6.32 -11.08 -3.53
CA GLY A 14 -5.42 -10.49 -4.51
C GLY A 14 -5.68 -9.00 -4.76
N ALA A 15 -4.85 -8.40 -5.61
CA ALA A 15 -4.89 -6.96 -5.90
C ALA A 15 -5.96 -6.55 -6.93
N GLY A 16 -6.58 -7.51 -7.59
CA GLY A 16 -7.49 -7.22 -8.70
C GLY A 16 -6.74 -6.90 -10.00
N PRO A 17 -7.35 -6.13 -10.91
CA PRO A 17 -6.69 -5.69 -12.13
C PRO A 17 -5.56 -4.73 -11.79
N ILE A 18 -4.45 -4.86 -12.52
CA ILE A 18 -3.33 -3.92 -12.41
C ILE A 18 -3.76 -2.60 -13.05
N VAL A 19 -3.93 -1.57 -12.23
CA VAL A 19 -4.29 -0.22 -12.66
C VAL A 19 -3.01 0.61 -12.77
N ILE A 20 -2.97 1.56 -13.70
CA ILE A 20 -1.88 2.53 -13.79
C ILE A 20 -1.76 3.24 -12.44
N GLY A 21 -0.56 3.17 -11.85
CA GLY A 21 -0.31 3.71 -10.51
C GLY A 21 -0.44 2.72 -9.36
N GLN A 22 -0.87 1.50 -9.61
CA GLN A 22 -0.73 0.39 -8.66
C GLN A 22 0.42 -0.50 -9.08
N ALA A 23 1.24 -0.83 -8.11
CA ALA A 23 2.43 -1.61 -8.34
C ALA A 23 2.10 -3.05 -8.77
N CYS A 24 2.73 -3.55 -9.82
CA CYS A 24 2.59 -4.94 -10.24
C CYS A 24 3.25 -5.93 -9.26
N GLU A 25 4.02 -5.44 -8.32
CA GLU A 25 4.60 -6.24 -7.23
C GLU A 25 3.55 -6.92 -6.34
N PHE A 26 2.34 -6.41 -6.24
CA PHE A 26 1.27 -7.08 -5.48
C PHE A 26 0.90 -8.45 -6.04
N ASP A 27 0.93 -8.59 -7.36
CA ASP A 27 0.70 -9.88 -8.00
C ASP A 27 1.81 -10.88 -7.65
N TYR A 28 3.06 -10.43 -7.71
CA TYR A 28 4.21 -11.22 -7.29
C TYR A 28 4.17 -11.54 -5.79
N SER A 29 3.89 -10.57 -4.93
CA SER A 29 3.82 -10.76 -3.48
C SER A 29 2.75 -11.78 -3.10
N GLY A 30 1.57 -11.70 -3.73
CA GLY A 30 0.49 -12.66 -3.52
C GLY A 30 0.86 -14.07 -3.97
N ALA A 31 1.51 -14.20 -5.13
CA ALA A 31 1.98 -15.50 -5.62
C ALA A 31 3.05 -16.09 -4.69
N GLN A 32 3.99 -15.28 -4.17
CA GLN A 32 4.99 -15.73 -3.20
C GLN A 32 4.37 -16.10 -1.85
N ALA A 33 3.36 -15.37 -1.40
CA ALA A 33 2.62 -15.74 -0.19
C ALA A 33 1.92 -17.08 -0.34
N CYS A 34 1.25 -17.32 -1.47
CA CYS A 34 0.64 -18.63 -1.78
C CYS A 34 1.68 -19.75 -1.72
N LYS A 35 2.83 -19.56 -2.36
CA LYS A 35 3.92 -20.53 -2.38
C LYS A 35 4.44 -20.82 -0.97
N ALA A 36 4.78 -19.77 -0.21
CA ALA A 36 5.32 -19.92 1.14
C ALA A 36 4.33 -20.64 2.07
N LEU A 37 3.05 -20.28 2.03
CA LEU A 37 2.04 -20.91 2.85
C LEU A 37 1.79 -22.39 2.49
N ARG A 38 1.83 -22.73 1.20
CA ARG A 38 1.75 -24.12 0.76
C ARG A 38 2.97 -24.95 1.16
N GLU A 39 4.17 -24.39 1.07
CA GLU A 39 5.40 -25.02 1.56
C GLU A 39 5.33 -25.31 3.06
N GLU A 40 4.69 -24.43 3.83
CA GLU A 40 4.38 -24.66 5.24
C GLU A 40 3.23 -25.66 5.46
N GLY A 41 2.57 -26.13 4.40
CA GLY A 41 1.53 -27.14 4.45
C GLY A 41 0.15 -26.62 4.86
N TYR A 42 -0.13 -25.32 4.62
CA TYR A 42 -1.48 -24.79 4.70
C TYR A 42 -2.23 -25.03 3.39
N ARG A 43 -3.54 -25.23 3.47
CA ARG A 43 -4.42 -25.15 2.31
C ARG A 43 -4.67 -23.69 1.97
N VAL A 44 -4.30 -23.28 0.77
CA VAL A 44 -4.39 -21.88 0.30
C VAL A 44 -5.58 -21.73 -0.62
N ILE A 45 -6.45 -20.78 -0.30
CA ILE A 45 -7.56 -20.34 -1.14
C ILE A 45 -7.20 -18.91 -1.61
N LEU A 46 -7.36 -18.66 -2.88
CA LEU A 46 -7.06 -17.36 -3.48
C LEU A 46 -8.29 -16.81 -4.19
N VAL A 47 -8.58 -15.53 -3.98
CA VAL A 47 -9.52 -14.76 -4.80
C VAL A 47 -8.79 -13.61 -5.47
N ASN A 48 -8.93 -13.49 -6.79
CA ASN A 48 -8.43 -12.36 -7.57
C ASN A 48 -9.32 -12.15 -8.80
N SER A 49 -9.63 -10.90 -9.13
CA SER A 49 -10.52 -10.59 -10.25
C SER A 49 -9.82 -10.60 -11.63
N ASN A 50 -8.50 -10.62 -11.66
CA ASN A 50 -7.75 -10.63 -12.91
C ASN A 50 -7.37 -12.07 -13.31
N PRO A 51 -7.88 -12.59 -14.45
CA PRO A 51 -7.56 -13.94 -14.90
C PRO A 51 -6.18 -14.06 -15.56
N ALA A 52 -5.52 -12.94 -15.85
CA ALA A 52 -4.29 -12.90 -16.65
C ALA A 52 -3.05 -12.55 -15.82
N THR A 53 -2.99 -13.01 -14.56
CA THR A 53 -1.87 -12.76 -13.65
C THR A 53 -1.20 -14.06 -13.24
N ILE A 54 0.04 -13.99 -12.76
CA ILE A 54 0.74 -15.16 -12.20
C ILE A 54 0.03 -15.69 -10.94
N MET A 55 -0.65 -14.82 -10.20
CA MET A 55 -1.37 -15.18 -8.99
C MET A 55 -2.54 -16.14 -9.29
N THR A 56 -3.20 -16.00 -10.44
CA THR A 56 -4.32 -16.85 -10.86
C THR A 56 -3.91 -18.06 -11.69
N ASP A 57 -2.62 -18.36 -11.79
CA ASP A 57 -2.15 -19.60 -12.38
C ASP A 57 -2.69 -20.78 -11.56
N PRO A 58 -3.25 -21.82 -12.20
CA PRO A 58 -3.87 -22.98 -11.53
C PRO A 58 -2.98 -23.69 -10.50
N GLU A 59 -1.66 -23.57 -10.64
CA GLU A 59 -0.71 -24.20 -9.72
C GLU A 59 -0.37 -23.34 -8.50
N THR A 60 -0.85 -22.10 -8.44
CA THR A 60 -0.48 -21.14 -7.38
C THR A 60 -1.13 -21.46 -6.05
N ALA A 61 -2.41 -21.86 -6.04
CA ALA A 61 -3.16 -22.13 -4.81
C ALA A 61 -3.97 -23.43 -4.95
N ASP A 62 -4.49 -23.94 -3.83
CA ASP A 62 -5.30 -25.18 -3.81
C ASP A 62 -6.73 -24.94 -4.29
N ALA A 63 -7.22 -23.72 -4.16
CA ALA A 63 -8.47 -23.25 -4.75
C ALA A 63 -8.31 -21.81 -5.23
N ILE A 64 -8.73 -21.53 -6.47
CA ILE A 64 -8.60 -20.20 -7.08
C ILE A 64 -9.97 -19.76 -7.57
N TYR A 65 -10.36 -18.55 -7.13
CA TYR A 65 -11.58 -17.88 -7.51
C TYR A 65 -11.25 -16.66 -8.33
N ILE A 66 -11.69 -16.64 -9.58
CA ILE A 66 -11.57 -15.49 -10.49
C ILE A 66 -12.88 -14.74 -10.42
N GLU A 67 -13.02 -13.95 -9.38
CA GLU A 67 -14.27 -13.28 -9.02
C GLU A 67 -14.01 -11.83 -8.58
N PRO A 68 -15.03 -10.95 -8.61
CA PRO A 68 -14.91 -9.60 -8.10
C PRO A 68 -14.44 -9.55 -6.64
N ILE A 69 -13.49 -8.65 -6.37
CA ILE A 69 -12.99 -8.42 -5.01
C ILE A 69 -13.93 -7.43 -4.31
N GLU A 70 -15.05 -7.96 -3.87
CA GLU A 70 -16.05 -7.26 -3.06
C GLU A 70 -16.51 -8.16 -1.91
N TRP A 71 -16.90 -7.58 -0.80
CA TRP A 71 -17.18 -8.33 0.42
C TRP A 71 -18.30 -9.38 0.26
N ARG A 72 -19.34 -9.12 -0.56
CA ARG A 72 -20.44 -10.08 -0.81
C ARG A 72 -19.98 -11.33 -1.54
N THR A 73 -19.13 -11.16 -2.55
CA THR A 73 -18.54 -12.26 -3.31
C THR A 73 -17.57 -13.04 -2.44
N VAL A 74 -16.72 -12.34 -1.69
CA VAL A 74 -15.77 -12.99 -0.79
C VAL A 74 -16.47 -13.69 0.37
N GLU A 75 -17.60 -13.18 0.89
CA GLU A 75 -18.44 -13.88 1.86
C GLU A 75 -18.94 -15.24 1.32
N GLN A 76 -19.37 -15.28 0.05
CA GLN A 76 -19.80 -16.55 -0.56
C GLN A 76 -18.65 -17.55 -0.64
N ILE A 77 -17.44 -17.09 -0.99
CA ILE A 77 -16.25 -17.94 -1.00
C ILE A 77 -15.94 -18.45 0.41
N ILE A 78 -15.99 -17.56 1.41
CA ILE A 78 -15.81 -17.93 2.83
C ILE A 78 -16.86 -18.96 3.28
N ALA A 79 -18.10 -18.80 2.85
CA ALA A 79 -19.18 -19.74 3.18
C ALA A 79 -18.94 -21.15 2.61
N ILE A 80 -18.36 -21.24 1.41
CA ILE A 80 -18.03 -22.49 0.73
C ILE A 80 -16.79 -23.13 1.32
N GLU A 81 -15.70 -22.36 1.37
CA GLU A 81 -14.36 -22.86 1.65
C GLU A 81 -14.03 -22.98 3.14
N ARG A 82 -14.72 -22.18 3.97
CA ARG A 82 -14.54 -22.16 5.43
C ARG A 82 -13.08 -21.99 5.83
N PRO A 83 -12.36 -20.98 5.31
CA PRO A 83 -11.01 -20.71 5.75
C PRO A 83 -10.98 -20.35 7.23
N GLN A 84 -9.90 -20.69 7.92
CA GLN A 84 -9.71 -20.33 9.30
C GLN A 84 -9.07 -18.94 9.47
N ALA A 85 -8.34 -18.50 8.44
CA ALA A 85 -7.73 -17.19 8.43
C ALA A 85 -7.87 -16.48 7.07
N LEU A 86 -7.83 -15.15 7.13
CA LEU A 86 -7.81 -14.24 5.99
C LEU A 86 -6.50 -13.46 6.00
N LEU A 87 -5.76 -13.47 4.89
CA LEU A 87 -4.56 -12.67 4.67
C LEU A 87 -4.83 -11.58 3.62
N PRO A 88 -5.11 -10.34 4.01
CA PRO A 88 -5.44 -9.25 3.07
C PRO A 88 -4.23 -8.43 2.62
N THR A 89 -3.10 -8.52 3.32
CA THR A 89 -1.97 -7.61 3.16
C THR A 89 -1.19 -7.80 1.86
N MET A 90 -1.46 -8.85 1.09
CA MET A 90 -0.76 -9.16 -0.17
C MET A 90 -1.44 -8.60 -1.41
N GLY A 91 -2.61 -7.99 -1.29
CA GLY A 91 -3.39 -7.50 -2.43
C GLY A 91 -3.55 -5.98 -2.50
N GLY A 92 -2.70 -5.24 -1.79
CA GLY A 92 -2.74 -3.77 -1.74
C GLY A 92 -4.08 -3.22 -1.25
N GLN A 93 -4.38 -1.97 -1.60
CA GLN A 93 -5.56 -1.25 -1.13
C GLN A 93 -6.89 -1.96 -1.42
N THR A 94 -6.99 -2.62 -2.58
CA THR A 94 -8.21 -3.35 -2.96
C THR A 94 -8.52 -4.47 -1.96
N ALA A 95 -7.51 -5.23 -1.56
CA ALA A 95 -7.67 -6.32 -0.60
C ALA A 95 -7.91 -5.81 0.82
N LEU A 96 -7.20 -4.75 1.23
CA LEU A 96 -7.38 -4.14 2.55
C LEU A 96 -8.79 -3.58 2.72
N ASN A 97 -9.30 -2.83 1.73
CA ASN A 97 -10.66 -2.30 1.75
C ASN A 97 -11.71 -3.43 1.84
N CYS A 98 -11.55 -4.48 1.02
CA CYS A 98 -12.44 -5.63 1.06
C CYS A 98 -12.43 -6.33 2.43
N ALA A 99 -11.26 -6.47 3.05
CA ALA A 99 -11.13 -7.09 4.38
C ALA A 99 -11.78 -6.24 5.47
N LEU A 100 -11.62 -4.91 5.42
CA LEU A 100 -12.30 -3.99 6.32
C LEU A 100 -13.82 -4.06 6.18
N ASP A 101 -14.33 -4.14 4.94
CA ASP A 101 -15.76 -4.30 4.69
C ASP A 101 -16.29 -5.63 5.22
N LEU A 102 -15.56 -6.75 5.01
CA LEU A 102 -15.89 -8.06 5.60
C LEU A 102 -15.97 -8.00 7.13
N ALA A 103 -15.06 -7.27 7.76
CA ALA A 103 -15.06 -7.09 9.20
C ALA A 103 -16.24 -6.20 9.67
N ARG A 104 -16.51 -5.09 8.97
CA ARG A 104 -17.63 -4.17 9.29
C ARG A 104 -18.99 -4.83 9.17
N GLU A 105 -19.15 -5.71 8.16
CA GLU A 105 -20.39 -6.46 7.92
C GLU A 105 -20.53 -7.71 8.82
N GLY A 106 -19.55 -7.95 9.71
CA GLY A 106 -19.54 -9.06 10.67
C GLY A 106 -19.38 -10.43 10.01
N VAL A 107 -18.84 -10.47 8.79
CA VAL A 107 -18.63 -11.72 8.06
C VAL A 107 -17.57 -12.57 8.74
N LEU A 108 -16.45 -11.94 9.14
CA LEU A 108 -15.33 -12.66 9.75
C LEU A 108 -15.77 -13.34 11.05
N GLU A 109 -16.48 -12.64 11.91
CA GLU A 109 -17.02 -13.17 13.17
C GLU A 109 -18.04 -14.30 12.92
N ARG A 110 -18.93 -14.10 11.94
CA ARG A 110 -19.99 -15.04 11.58
C ARG A 110 -19.43 -16.40 11.17
N TYR A 111 -18.30 -16.40 10.49
CA TYR A 111 -17.67 -17.63 9.99
C TYR A 111 -16.47 -18.08 10.80
N GLY A 112 -16.08 -17.34 11.84
CA GLY A 112 -14.93 -17.63 12.68
C GLY A 112 -13.61 -17.54 11.94
N VAL A 113 -13.46 -16.54 11.06
CA VAL A 113 -12.25 -16.28 10.26
C VAL A 113 -11.38 -15.26 10.96
N GLU A 114 -10.16 -15.63 11.27
CA GLU A 114 -9.16 -14.72 11.88
C GLU A 114 -8.47 -13.89 10.79
N MET A 115 -8.39 -12.57 10.95
CA MET A 115 -7.55 -11.74 10.09
C MET A 115 -6.10 -11.84 10.55
N ILE A 116 -5.20 -12.22 9.62
CA ILE A 116 -3.76 -12.38 9.90
C ILE A 116 -2.94 -11.40 9.03
N GLY A 117 -1.69 -11.17 9.42
CA GLY A 117 -0.81 -10.21 8.76
C GLY A 117 -0.94 -8.80 9.34
N ALA A 118 -2.16 -8.29 9.46
CA ALA A 118 -2.46 -7.06 10.17
C ALA A 118 -3.84 -7.15 10.82
N SER A 119 -4.04 -6.50 11.97
CA SER A 119 -5.35 -6.39 12.60
C SER A 119 -6.18 -5.31 11.90
N ARG A 120 -7.51 -5.35 12.10
CA ARG A 120 -8.41 -4.31 11.59
C ARG A 120 -7.97 -2.92 12.05
N GLU A 121 -7.68 -2.79 13.34
CA GLU A 121 -7.28 -1.52 13.94
C GLU A 121 -5.97 -1.00 13.35
N ALA A 122 -5.01 -1.90 13.08
CA ALA A 122 -3.75 -1.54 12.44
C ALA A 122 -3.94 -1.07 11.00
N ILE A 123 -4.85 -1.71 10.25
CA ILE A 123 -5.19 -1.31 8.88
C ILE A 123 -5.90 0.05 8.90
N ASP A 124 -6.94 0.22 9.72
CA ASP A 124 -7.67 1.48 9.83
C ASP A 124 -6.72 2.63 10.20
N MET A 125 -5.82 2.42 11.18
CA MET A 125 -4.83 3.42 11.59
C MET A 125 -3.82 3.75 10.48
N ALA A 126 -3.35 2.75 9.74
CA ALA A 126 -2.35 2.95 8.69
C ALA A 126 -2.94 3.65 7.44
N GLU A 127 -4.20 3.40 7.14
CA GLU A 127 -4.88 3.95 5.98
C GLU A 127 -5.46 5.34 6.20
N ASP A 128 -5.84 5.65 7.45
CA ASP A 128 -6.33 6.97 7.83
C ASP A 128 -5.16 7.90 8.17
N ARG A 129 -4.94 8.91 7.34
CA ARG A 129 -3.81 9.83 7.49
C ARG A 129 -3.81 10.61 8.79
N GLU A 130 -4.99 10.95 9.31
CA GLU A 130 -5.10 11.69 10.56
C GLU A 130 -4.76 10.79 11.74
N GLN A 131 -5.33 9.59 11.78
CA GLN A 131 -5.02 8.61 12.81
C GLN A 131 -3.55 8.20 12.79
N PHE A 132 -2.98 7.99 11.59
CA PHE A 132 -1.56 7.66 11.45
C PHE A 132 -0.67 8.79 11.96
N ARG A 133 -0.95 10.03 11.55
CA ARG A 133 -0.20 11.20 12.02
C ARG A 133 -0.25 11.33 13.54
N ASP A 134 -1.44 11.22 14.11
CA ASP A 134 -1.62 11.34 15.57
C ASP A 134 -0.88 10.23 16.32
N ALA A 135 -0.92 9.00 15.82
CA ALA A 135 -0.14 7.89 16.34
C ALA A 135 1.37 8.14 16.28
N MET A 136 1.87 8.73 15.19
CA MET A 136 3.30 9.07 15.07
C MET A 136 3.71 10.16 16.07
N ILE A 137 2.87 11.17 16.25
CA ILE A 137 3.10 12.23 17.25
C ILE A 137 3.08 11.65 18.67
N GLU A 138 2.14 10.77 18.97
CA GLU A 138 2.02 10.13 20.30
C GLU A 138 3.27 9.34 20.69
N ILE A 139 3.90 8.66 19.73
CA ILE A 139 5.17 7.93 19.96
C ILE A 139 6.42 8.82 19.87
N GLY A 140 6.24 10.15 19.66
CA GLY A 140 7.32 11.12 19.67
C GLY A 140 8.10 11.23 18.36
N LEU A 141 7.52 10.83 17.25
CA LEU A 141 8.09 11.02 15.92
C LEU A 141 7.59 12.34 15.31
N ASP A 142 8.48 13.01 14.59
CA ASP A 142 8.13 14.18 13.79
C ASP A 142 7.41 13.75 12.51
N VAL A 143 6.42 14.54 12.14
CA VAL A 143 5.69 14.37 10.88
C VAL A 143 5.71 15.68 10.10
N PRO A 144 5.72 15.64 8.76
CA PRO A 144 5.60 16.87 7.96
C PRO A 144 4.32 17.61 8.31
N SER A 145 4.42 18.93 8.37
CA SER A 145 3.26 19.81 8.61
C SER A 145 2.26 19.62 7.47
N ALA A 146 1.00 19.35 7.81
CA ALA A 146 -0.04 19.17 6.83
C ALA A 146 -1.34 19.83 7.27
N ALA A 147 -2.13 20.28 6.30
CA ALA A 147 -3.44 20.89 6.54
C ALA A 147 -4.37 20.66 5.35
N ILE A 148 -5.65 20.43 5.64
CA ILE A 148 -6.69 20.30 4.61
C ILE A 148 -7.35 21.66 4.42
N ALA A 149 -7.61 22.04 3.17
CA ALA A 149 -8.30 23.29 2.83
C ALA A 149 -9.43 23.03 1.84
N HIS A 150 -10.59 23.67 2.07
CA HIS A 150 -11.78 23.58 1.22
C HIS A 150 -12.02 24.84 0.40
N SER A 151 -11.18 25.84 0.58
CA SER A 151 -11.24 27.09 -0.18
C SER A 151 -9.84 27.68 -0.35
N MET A 152 -9.69 28.57 -1.32
CA MET A 152 -8.46 29.32 -1.53
C MET A 152 -8.09 30.14 -0.31
N GLU A 153 -9.07 30.76 0.37
CA GLU A 153 -8.82 31.58 1.55
C GLU A 153 -8.23 30.75 2.70
N GLU A 154 -8.84 29.58 2.98
CA GLU A 154 -8.30 28.65 3.96
C GLU A 154 -6.90 28.15 3.59
N ALA A 155 -6.68 27.84 2.31
CA ALA A 155 -5.41 27.36 1.83
C ALA A 155 -4.31 28.41 2.06
N LEU A 156 -4.56 29.67 1.75
CA LEU A 156 -3.61 30.76 1.99
C LEU A 156 -3.32 30.97 3.47
N GLN A 157 -4.31 30.87 4.34
CA GLN A 157 -4.11 30.98 5.78
C GLN A 157 -3.23 29.85 6.32
N LYS A 158 -3.50 28.61 5.90
CA LYS A 158 -2.77 27.42 6.35
C LYS A 158 -1.35 27.34 5.77
N GLN A 159 -1.17 27.83 4.56
CA GLN A 159 0.14 27.89 3.89
C GLN A 159 1.17 28.73 4.67
N VAL A 160 0.75 29.76 5.39
CA VAL A 160 1.65 30.58 6.21
C VAL A 160 2.42 29.77 7.25
N SER A 161 1.77 28.75 7.81
CA SER A 161 2.41 27.86 8.80
C SER A 161 3.22 26.73 8.17
N ILE A 162 2.89 26.33 6.94
CA ILE A 162 3.57 25.23 6.23
C ILE A 162 4.85 25.75 5.55
N GLY A 163 4.79 26.96 4.95
CA GLY A 163 5.92 27.52 4.23
C GLY A 163 6.03 27.05 2.78
N PHE A 164 7.09 27.43 2.11
CA PHE A 164 7.45 26.96 0.77
C PHE A 164 8.76 26.18 0.80
N PRO A 165 8.91 25.15 -0.06
CA PRO A 165 7.92 24.61 -1.00
C PRO A 165 6.77 23.92 -0.31
N THR A 166 5.55 24.03 -0.88
CA THR A 166 4.33 23.33 -0.41
C THR A 166 3.90 22.30 -1.42
N ILE A 167 3.64 21.08 -0.96
CA ILE A 167 3.02 20.04 -1.78
C ILE A 167 1.50 20.20 -1.69
N ILE A 168 0.81 20.15 -2.82
CA ILE A 168 -0.64 20.28 -2.92
C ILE A 168 -1.17 19.02 -3.56
N ARG A 169 -2.12 18.35 -2.89
CA ARG A 169 -2.75 17.12 -3.38
C ARG A 169 -4.27 17.24 -3.29
N PRO A 170 -4.99 17.25 -4.41
CA PRO A 170 -6.44 17.15 -4.38
C PRO A 170 -6.89 15.83 -3.77
N SER A 171 -7.90 15.88 -2.93
CA SER A 171 -8.48 14.66 -2.35
C SER A 171 -9.29 13.90 -3.39
N PHE A 172 -9.25 12.57 -3.30
CA PHE A 172 -10.00 11.65 -4.18
C PHE A 172 -9.70 11.76 -5.67
N THR A 173 -8.53 12.27 -6.04
CA THR A 173 -8.04 12.25 -7.43
C THR A 173 -7.06 11.11 -7.66
N MET A 174 -7.06 10.54 -8.88
CA MET A 174 -6.17 9.45 -9.24
C MET A 174 -4.94 9.95 -10.01
N GLY A 175 -3.79 9.30 -9.77
CA GLY A 175 -2.60 9.49 -10.59
C GLY A 175 -1.94 10.89 -10.51
N GLY A 176 -2.10 11.60 -9.39
CA GLY A 176 -1.46 12.92 -9.20
C GLY A 176 -2.13 14.06 -9.99
N SER A 177 -3.31 13.83 -10.56
CA SER A 177 -4.04 14.84 -11.33
C SER A 177 -4.39 16.05 -10.47
N GLY A 178 -4.04 17.24 -10.92
CA GLY A 178 -4.33 18.52 -10.25
C GLY A 178 -3.44 18.85 -9.06
N GLY A 179 -2.57 17.95 -8.65
CA GLY A 179 -1.57 18.20 -7.61
C GLY A 179 -0.29 18.80 -8.17
N GLY A 180 0.60 19.20 -7.26
CA GLY A 180 1.90 19.75 -7.61
C GLY A 180 2.68 20.27 -6.42
N ILE A 181 3.86 20.81 -6.70
CA ILE A 181 4.70 21.46 -5.71
C ILE A 181 4.75 22.94 -6.07
N ALA A 182 4.37 23.80 -5.12
CA ALA A 182 4.45 25.23 -5.26
C ALA A 182 5.71 25.75 -4.56
N TYR A 183 6.50 26.52 -5.27
CA TYR A 183 7.72 27.16 -4.75
C TYR A 183 7.50 28.63 -4.39
N ASN A 184 6.38 29.19 -4.84
CA ASN A 184 6.00 30.57 -4.59
C ASN A 184 4.48 30.70 -4.55
N ARG A 185 4.01 31.89 -4.19
CA ARG A 185 2.59 32.18 -4.01
C ARG A 185 1.77 32.05 -5.30
N GLU A 186 2.31 32.47 -6.44
CA GLU A 186 1.60 32.42 -7.72
C GLU A 186 1.35 30.96 -8.15
N GLU A 187 2.37 30.12 -8.08
CA GLU A 187 2.24 28.68 -8.33
C GLU A 187 1.27 28.01 -7.35
N PHE A 188 1.30 28.44 -6.08
CA PHE A 188 0.42 27.91 -5.05
C PHE A 188 -1.05 28.19 -5.38
N GLU A 189 -1.38 29.46 -5.71
CA GLU A 189 -2.74 29.86 -6.05
C GLU A 189 -3.25 29.09 -7.29
N ASP A 190 -2.41 28.93 -8.32
CA ASP A 190 -2.74 28.21 -9.54
C ASP A 190 -3.01 26.71 -9.27
N ILE A 191 -2.14 26.05 -8.49
CA ILE A 191 -2.26 24.62 -8.22
C ILE A 191 -3.47 24.36 -7.29
N VAL A 192 -3.65 25.19 -6.26
CA VAL A 192 -4.80 25.05 -5.33
C VAL A 192 -6.12 25.25 -6.06
N SER A 193 -6.22 26.27 -6.95
CA SER A 193 -7.43 26.49 -7.73
C SER A 193 -7.81 25.27 -8.56
N ARG A 194 -6.86 24.74 -9.31
CA ARG A 194 -7.06 23.51 -10.09
C ARG A 194 -7.39 22.30 -9.22
N GLY A 195 -6.71 22.19 -8.08
CA GLY A 195 -6.93 21.10 -7.15
C GLY A 195 -8.34 21.08 -6.56
N LEU A 196 -8.84 22.25 -6.14
CA LEU A 196 -10.21 22.41 -5.63
C LEU A 196 -11.26 22.12 -6.69
N GLU A 197 -11.01 22.50 -7.96
CA GLU A 197 -11.92 22.20 -9.07
C GLU A 197 -11.99 20.72 -9.42
N LEU A 198 -10.85 20.03 -9.36
CA LEU A 198 -10.75 18.61 -9.73
C LEU A 198 -11.15 17.66 -8.59
N SER A 199 -11.09 18.11 -7.34
CA SER A 199 -11.51 17.31 -6.20
C SER A 199 -13.04 17.18 -6.14
N PRO A 200 -13.59 15.95 -6.13
CA PRO A 200 -15.03 15.75 -5.98
C PRO A 200 -15.61 16.33 -4.69
N THR A 201 -14.78 16.49 -3.66
CA THR A 201 -15.14 17.03 -2.35
C THR A 201 -14.73 18.48 -2.17
N THR A 202 -14.19 19.13 -3.23
CA THR A 202 -13.64 20.50 -3.17
C THR A 202 -12.65 20.63 -2.02
N GLU A 203 -11.67 19.73 -1.99
CA GLU A 203 -10.70 19.59 -0.90
C GLU A 203 -9.30 19.40 -1.43
N VAL A 204 -8.35 20.11 -0.87
CA VAL A 204 -6.92 19.93 -1.12
C VAL A 204 -6.17 19.72 0.18
N LEU A 205 -5.23 18.78 0.17
CA LEU A 205 -4.23 18.59 1.21
C LEU A 205 -3.01 19.43 0.87
N LEU A 206 -2.58 20.23 1.82
CA LEU A 206 -1.34 21.03 1.77
C LEU A 206 -0.33 20.36 2.70
N GLU A 207 0.84 20.07 2.20
CA GLU A 207 1.88 19.40 2.98
C GLU A 207 3.22 20.15 2.86
N GLU A 208 3.98 20.14 3.93
CA GLU A 208 5.38 20.58 3.93
C GLU A 208 6.18 19.71 2.95
N SER A 209 7.01 20.36 2.16
CA SER A 209 7.86 19.66 1.20
C SER A 209 9.08 19.05 1.89
N VAL A 210 9.26 17.78 1.68
CA VAL A 210 10.44 17.02 2.12
C VAL A 210 11.45 16.82 0.99
N LEU A 211 11.42 17.68 -0.04
CA LEU A 211 12.41 17.68 -1.11
C LEU A 211 13.84 17.80 -0.57
N GLY A 212 14.70 16.92 -1.06
CA GLY A 212 16.10 16.86 -0.62
C GLY A 212 16.32 16.03 0.65
N TRP A 213 15.27 15.53 1.28
CA TRP A 213 15.38 14.54 2.33
C TRP A 213 15.74 13.18 1.75
N LYS A 214 16.33 12.34 2.57
CA LYS A 214 16.55 10.94 2.23
C LYS A 214 15.34 10.12 2.63
N GLU A 215 14.96 9.21 1.76
CA GLU A 215 13.87 8.28 1.99
C GLU A 215 14.41 6.90 2.32
N PHE A 216 13.89 6.33 3.41
CA PHE A 216 14.23 4.99 3.85
C PHE A 216 12.97 4.17 4.05
N GLU A 217 12.94 2.99 3.50
CA GLU A 217 11.92 1.98 3.73
C GLU A 217 12.47 0.89 4.63
N MET A 218 11.65 0.39 5.53
CA MET A 218 12.01 -0.73 6.40
C MET A 218 10.99 -1.84 6.28
N GLU A 219 11.46 -3.06 6.09
CA GLU A 219 10.64 -4.24 6.20
C GLU A 219 10.67 -4.74 7.64
N VAL A 220 9.53 -4.65 8.31
CA VAL A 220 9.40 -4.98 9.72
C VAL A 220 8.43 -6.14 9.89
N VAL A 221 8.86 -7.18 10.60
CA VAL A 221 8.04 -8.33 10.96
C VAL A 221 7.89 -8.39 12.46
N ARG A 222 6.65 -8.44 12.93
CA ARG A 222 6.31 -8.54 14.36
C ARG A 222 5.37 -9.71 14.59
N ASP A 223 5.60 -10.50 15.62
CA ASP A 223 4.73 -11.60 15.99
C ASP A 223 3.75 -11.23 17.11
N SER A 224 2.83 -12.17 17.42
CA SER A 224 1.79 -11.97 18.45
C SER A 224 2.32 -11.91 19.89
N VAL A 225 3.59 -12.23 20.11
CA VAL A 225 4.26 -12.15 21.41
C VAL A 225 5.30 -11.04 21.48
N ASP A 226 5.17 -10.08 20.54
CA ASP A 226 5.95 -8.86 20.50
C ASP A 226 7.43 -9.01 20.10
N ASN A 227 7.81 -10.11 19.48
CA ASN A 227 9.12 -10.18 18.86
C ASN A 227 9.09 -9.34 17.58
N CYS A 228 9.99 -8.38 17.47
CA CYS A 228 10.10 -7.48 16.34
C CYS A 228 11.46 -7.66 15.65
N ILE A 229 11.43 -7.84 14.33
CA ILE A 229 12.64 -8.00 13.51
C ILE A 229 12.56 -7.01 12.36
N ILE A 230 13.60 -6.21 12.17
CA ILE A 230 13.81 -5.43 10.96
C ILE A 230 14.57 -6.33 9.98
N VAL A 231 13.90 -6.78 8.93
CA VAL A 231 14.48 -7.70 7.93
C VAL A 231 15.50 -6.97 7.08
N CYS A 232 15.15 -5.76 6.63
CA CYS A 232 16.05 -4.90 5.87
C CYS A 232 15.63 -3.43 5.99
N ALA A 233 16.56 -2.55 5.65
CA ALA A 233 16.29 -1.14 5.39
C ALA A 233 16.83 -0.81 3.99
N ILE A 234 16.02 -0.12 3.20
CA ILE A 234 16.30 0.27 1.83
C ILE A 234 16.36 1.80 1.79
N GLU A 235 17.43 2.35 1.26
CA GLU A 235 17.53 3.79 0.95
C GLU A 235 17.10 3.98 -0.50
N ASN A 236 16.07 4.78 -0.71
CA ASN A 236 15.69 5.22 -2.05
C ASN A 236 16.66 6.32 -2.49
N LEU A 237 17.33 6.09 -3.61
CA LEU A 237 18.38 6.99 -4.10
C LEU A 237 17.82 8.18 -4.88
N ASP A 238 16.58 8.07 -5.31
CA ASP A 238 15.89 9.14 -6.03
C ASP A 238 15.33 10.20 -5.12
N PRO A 239 15.06 11.40 -5.66
CA PRO A 239 14.35 12.42 -4.94
C PRO A 239 13.01 11.92 -4.43
N MET A 240 12.65 12.33 -3.23
CA MET A 240 11.37 12.04 -2.58
C MET A 240 10.20 12.23 -3.55
N GLY A 241 9.35 11.23 -3.68
CA GLY A 241 8.23 11.21 -4.62
C GLY A 241 8.52 10.61 -5.99
N CYS A 242 9.75 10.15 -6.26
CA CYS A 242 10.13 9.49 -7.51
C CYS A 242 10.27 7.97 -7.36
N LEU A 243 9.70 7.38 -6.35
CA LEU A 243 9.78 5.96 -5.94
C LEU A 243 9.68 4.95 -7.08
N LEU A 244 8.98 5.30 -8.16
CA LEU A 244 8.67 4.34 -9.21
C LEU A 244 9.74 4.18 -10.29
N TYR A 245 10.71 5.08 -10.34
CA TYR A 245 11.74 5.03 -11.39
C TYR A 245 12.93 4.18 -11.01
N THR A 246 13.15 3.93 -9.72
CA THR A 246 14.35 3.29 -9.22
C THR A 246 14.13 2.19 -8.20
N SER A 247 12.88 1.84 -7.90
CA SER A 247 12.61 0.62 -7.12
C SER A 247 13.22 -0.57 -7.81
N PRO A 248 14.08 -1.36 -7.13
CA PRO A 248 14.72 -2.50 -7.73
C PRO A 248 13.70 -3.48 -8.30
N SER A 249 13.88 -3.85 -9.54
CA SER A 249 13.08 -4.88 -10.20
C SER A 249 13.85 -6.20 -10.21
N PRO A 250 13.18 -7.36 -10.18
CA PRO A 250 13.84 -8.64 -10.41
C PRO A 250 14.61 -8.74 -11.74
N ARG A 251 14.33 -7.82 -12.67
CA ARG A 251 15.04 -7.70 -13.94
C ARG A 251 16.26 -6.81 -13.86
N ASP A 252 16.43 -6.06 -12.76
CA ASP A 252 17.59 -5.19 -12.60
C ASP A 252 18.84 -6.02 -12.34
N HIS A 253 19.95 -5.53 -12.86
CA HIS A 253 21.21 -6.19 -12.63
C HIS A 253 21.54 -6.17 -11.14
N SER A 254 22.03 -7.28 -10.58
CA SER A 254 22.31 -7.48 -9.15
C SER A 254 23.15 -6.36 -8.48
N ARG A 255 23.81 -5.51 -9.25
CA ARG A 255 24.55 -4.35 -8.77
C ARG A 255 23.68 -3.22 -8.24
N TYR A 256 22.42 -3.18 -8.67
CA TYR A 256 21.44 -2.14 -8.27
C TYR A 256 20.55 -2.59 -7.12
N LEU A 257 20.59 -3.87 -6.78
CA LEU A 257 19.86 -4.44 -5.67
C LEU A 257 20.66 -4.28 -4.38
N VAL A 258 20.74 -3.07 -3.85
CA VAL A 258 21.57 -2.76 -2.70
C VAL A 258 20.73 -2.40 -1.48
N CYS A 259 20.78 -3.28 -0.48
CA CYS A 259 20.45 -2.87 0.88
C CYS A 259 21.75 -2.32 1.53
N ARG A 260 21.79 -1.04 1.85
CA ARG A 260 23.01 -0.42 2.39
C ARG A 260 23.43 -0.89 3.78
N LEU A 261 22.51 -1.44 4.55
CA LEU A 261 22.83 -2.08 5.82
C LEU A 261 23.50 -3.45 5.64
N LEU A 262 23.38 -4.04 4.45
CA LEU A 262 24.00 -5.29 4.06
C LEU A 262 25.06 -5.05 2.96
N LEU A 263 25.70 -3.94 2.99
CA LEU A 263 26.52 -3.25 1.98
C LEU A 263 27.49 -4.09 1.16
N GLU A 264 27.69 -5.31 1.49
CA GLU A 264 28.73 -6.12 0.84
C GLU A 264 28.21 -7.39 0.19
N LYS A 265 26.90 -7.64 0.30
CA LYS A 265 26.31 -8.87 -0.23
C LYS A 265 25.06 -8.52 -1.00
N GLY A 266 25.08 -8.68 -2.31
CA GLY A 266 23.90 -8.53 -3.15
C GLY A 266 22.72 -9.31 -2.57
N GLY A 267 21.87 -8.63 -1.86
CA GLY A 267 20.66 -9.17 -1.27
C GLY A 267 19.48 -8.86 -2.16
N GLY A 268 18.64 -9.85 -2.39
CA GLY A 268 17.42 -9.66 -3.14
C GLY A 268 16.51 -8.65 -2.49
N GLY A 269 16.12 -7.66 -3.25
CA GLY A 269 15.15 -6.65 -2.81
C GLY A 269 13.78 -7.28 -2.65
N GLY A 270 13.23 -7.16 -1.46
CA GLY A 270 11.81 -7.30 -1.25
C GLY A 270 11.13 -5.99 -1.62
N GLY A 271 10.24 -6.00 -2.58
CA GLY A 271 9.45 -4.83 -2.92
C GLY A 271 8.49 -4.50 -1.80
N GLY A 272 8.67 -3.39 -1.15
CA GLY A 272 7.67 -2.77 -0.30
C GLY A 272 6.70 -2.00 -1.18
N GLY A 273 5.43 -2.29 -1.06
CA GLY A 273 4.39 -1.64 -1.80
C GLY A 273 4.19 -0.20 -1.40
N GLY A 274 3.78 0.58 -2.28
CA GLY A 274 3.34 1.94 -2.04
C GLY A 274 3.13 2.72 -3.30
N GLY A 275 2.03 2.60 -3.83
CA GLY A 275 1.25 3.57 -4.56
C GLY A 275 1.88 4.50 -5.57
N GLY A 276 1.58 4.30 -6.75
CA GLY A 276 1.12 5.34 -7.59
C GLY A 276 2.00 5.85 -8.70
N GLY A 277 1.62 5.56 -9.84
CA GLY A 277 1.58 6.45 -10.97
C GLY A 277 2.71 6.38 -11.95
N GLY A 278 2.57 5.71 -12.90
CA GLY A 278 2.11 6.15 -14.12
C GLY A 278 3.14 6.59 -15.13
N GLY A 279 3.22 5.93 -16.14
CA GLY A 279 3.27 6.46 -17.46
C GLY A 279 4.61 6.50 -18.10
N GLY A 280 4.76 5.69 -18.90
CA GLY A 280 4.46 5.84 -20.23
C GLY A 280 5.61 6.20 -21.08
N GLY A 281 5.86 5.41 -21.95
CA GLY A 281 5.98 5.79 -23.31
C GLY A 281 7.34 5.92 -23.87
N GLY A 282 7.61 5.04 -24.63
CA GLY A 282 7.78 5.21 -26.05
C GLY A 282 9.20 5.44 -26.41
N GLY A 283 9.70 4.61 -27.02
CA GLY A 283 9.72 4.45 -28.42
C GLY A 283 11.03 4.79 -29.03
N GLY A 284 11.54 3.91 -29.68
CA GLY A 284 11.98 4.11 -31.02
C GLY A 284 13.42 4.47 -31.23
N GLY A 285 14.05 3.66 -31.86
CA GLY A 285 15.28 3.89 -32.55
C GLY A 285 16.13 2.68 -32.54
#